data_e7c3e193250818422756158aec7307c2
#
_entry.id   e7c3e193250818422756158aec7307c2
#
_cell.length_a   1.000
_cell.length_b   1.000
_cell.length_c   1.000
_cell.angle_alpha   90.00
_cell.angle_beta   90.00
_cell.angle_gamma   90.00
#
_symmetry.space_group_name_H-M   'P 1'
#
loop_
_entity.id
_entity.type
_entity.pdbx_description
1 polymer ?
#
loop_
_entity_poly.entity_id
_entity_poly.type
_entity_poly.pdbx_seq_one_letter_code
_entity_poly.pdbx_strand_id
1 'polypeptide(L)'
;MSAAASAKTEPPEAELQFDIGSTDDSLERMIELFARYGDTYRVYVPARASYTYVIHHPDDVKRVLVGNHKNYIKGVGLDRVRILLGKGNMTSEGELWKRQRYMMQPYFHRRVITEFAAVIAAANERFIERWEALTAHGQLVNLTDEMSELTLEMVLRAIFGTDLDRLTQQLGGNPFEVITKESGRNLQFAFKFRSLTKLVAGLIAQRRTEAGEHFDYLGMLMGARDKDSGEPMPERELIDEVLTLIVAGHETTASGLNWTWYLLSQHPQVAARLHAEIDATAAQAAPQLADMEGLSYTRQVIDEALRLYPPGWLLSRRTLEPDVLGGYAVPANANVLLPLYLLHRHPHFWKEPERFWPERFAPEHEAERPRFAYMPFAAGPRHCIGETLALYEMLMHLYKVARRYRLTYVPDKPLELEAQINLRTRHPLHMRLERW
;
A
#
# COMPACT_ATOMS: atom_id res chain seq x y z
N MET A 1 -15.31 31.40 -22.99
CA MET A 1 -15.13 32.18 -21.75
C MET A 1 -16.10 31.63 -20.73
N SER A 2 -15.67 30.66 -19.92
CA SER A 2 -16.46 30.06 -18.83
C SER A 2 -16.44 31.06 -17.68
N ALA A 3 -17.62 31.46 -17.19
CA ALA A 3 -17.76 32.27 -15.99
C ALA A 3 -17.06 31.56 -14.83
N ALA A 4 -15.95 32.11 -14.37
CA ALA A 4 -15.35 31.72 -13.11
C ALA A 4 -16.39 32.07 -12.03
N ALA A 5 -17.08 31.05 -11.52
CA ALA A 5 -17.85 31.19 -10.31
C ALA A 5 -16.90 31.76 -9.25
N SER A 6 -17.29 32.90 -8.64
CA SER A 6 -16.50 33.55 -7.59
C SER A 6 -16.30 32.51 -6.47
N ALA A 7 -15.04 32.09 -6.24
CA ALA A 7 -14.71 31.15 -5.17
C ALA A 7 -15.21 31.71 -3.83
N LYS A 8 -15.82 30.85 -3.01
CA LYS A 8 -16.12 31.21 -1.62
C LYS A 8 -14.79 31.53 -0.92
N THR A 9 -14.81 32.51 -0.02
CA THR A 9 -13.57 32.99 0.59
C THR A 9 -12.79 31.93 1.32
N GLU A 10 -13.43 31.13 2.16
CA GLU A 10 -12.77 30.09 2.97
C GLU A 10 -13.74 28.95 3.28
N PRO A 11 -13.24 27.68 3.40
CA PRO A 11 -14.09 26.58 3.84
C PRO A 11 -14.40 26.69 5.34
N PRO A 12 -15.43 25.95 5.82
CA PRO A 12 -15.75 25.88 7.24
C PRO A 12 -14.50 25.51 8.06
N GLU A 13 -14.31 26.21 9.18
CA GLU A 13 -13.24 25.90 10.12
C GLU A 13 -13.74 24.89 11.16
N ALA A 14 -12.99 23.80 11.30
CA ALA A 14 -13.31 22.76 12.26
C ALA A 14 -12.93 23.20 13.68
N GLU A 15 -13.85 23.00 14.62
CA GLU A 15 -13.61 23.26 16.03
C GLU A 15 -12.61 22.26 16.65
N LEU A 16 -12.60 21.01 16.15
CA LEU A 16 -11.73 19.95 16.61
C LEU A 16 -10.39 19.99 15.85
N GLN A 17 -9.30 20.20 16.57
CA GLN A 17 -7.97 20.29 16.00
C GLN A 17 -7.30 18.91 15.99
N PHE A 18 -6.53 18.62 14.94
CA PHE A 18 -5.64 17.47 14.85
C PHE A 18 -4.43 17.74 13.95
N ASP A 19 -3.36 17.01 14.18
CA ASP A 19 -2.18 16.99 13.32
C ASP A 19 -1.80 15.53 13.02
N ILE A 20 -1.95 15.10 11.78
CA ILE A 20 -1.61 13.74 11.34
C ILE A 20 -0.16 13.32 11.64
N GLY A 21 0.70 14.27 11.95
CA GLY A 21 2.08 14.01 12.35
C GLY A 21 2.25 13.67 13.83
N SER A 22 1.26 13.94 14.69
CA SER A 22 1.41 13.83 16.15
C SER A 22 0.12 13.38 16.88
N THR A 23 -1.00 13.27 16.18
CA THR A 23 -2.31 12.92 16.77
C THR A 23 -2.66 11.48 16.41
N ASP A 24 -2.73 10.58 17.38
CA ASP A 24 -2.96 9.14 17.15
C ASP A 24 -4.39 8.82 16.74
N ASP A 25 -5.37 9.65 17.13
CA ASP A 25 -6.81 9.54 16.80
C ASP A 25 -7.22 10.40 15.59
N SER A 26 -6.29 10.67 14.68
CA SER A 26 -6.56 11.54 13.52
C SER A 26 -7.66 11.01 12.61
N LEU A 27 -7.78 9.68 12.44
CA LEU A 27 -8.82 9.08 11.61
C LEU A 27 -10.20 9.28 12.24
N GLU A 28 -10.34 8.99 13.52
CA GLU A 28 -11.57 9.14 14.28
C GLU A 28 -12.06 10.60 14.22
N ARG A 29 -11.17 11.55 14.41
CA ARG A 29 -11.48 12.98 14.28
C ARG A 29 -11.94 13.35 12.88
N MET A 30 -11.27 12.83 11.83
CA MET A 30 -11.70 13.07 10.46
C MET A 30 -13.08 12.47 10.15
N ILE A 31 -13.43 11.31 10.72
CA ILE A 31 -14.77 10.71 10.60
C ILE A 31 -15.82 11.65 11.20
N GLU A 32 -15.59 12.14 12.42
CA GLU A 32 -16.48 13.09 13.09
C GLU A 32 -16.64 14.39 12.29
N LEU A 33 -15.53 14.96 11.85
CA LEU A 33 -15.51 16.22 11.10
C LEU A 33 -16.17 16.08 9.73
N PHE A 34 -15.98 14.96 9.03
CA PHE A 34 -16.67 14.69 7.77
C PHE A 34 -18.18 14.63 7.96
N ALA A 35 -18.67 13.97 9.00
CA ALA A 35 -20.10 13.90 9.30
C ALA A 35 -20.69 15.30 9.59
N ARG A 36 -19.90 16.21 10.17
CA ARG A 36 -20.35 17.55 10.55
C ARG A 36 -20.22 18.60 9.46
N TYR A 37 -19.13 18.58 8.71
CA TYR A 37 -18.78 19.65 7.75
C TYR A 37 -18.89 19.24 6.27
N GLY A 38 -19.05 17.92 6.01
CA GLY A 38 -19.13 17.42 4.62
C GLY A 38 -17.78 17.38 3.91
N ASP A 39 -17.83 17.64 2.60
CA ASP A 39 -16.74 17.32 1.66
C ASP A 39 -15.49 18.17 1.80
N THR A 40 -15.60 19.38 2.35
CA THR A 40 -14.47 20.32 2.40
C THR A 40 -14.52 21.14 3.69
N TYR A 41 -13.47 21.04 4.47
CA TYR A 41 -13.26 21.86 5.67
C TYR A 41 -11.78 22.13 5.89
N ARG A 42 -11.45 23.06 6.80
CA ARG A 42 -10.08 23.33 7.22
C ARG A 42 -9.91 23.12 8.74
N VAL A 43 -8.71 22.74 9.13
CA VAL A 43 -8.31 22.52 10.52
C VAL A 43 -7.12 23.40 10.82
N TYR A 44 -7.19 24.21 11.86
CA TYR A 44 -6.01 24.95 12.32
C TYR A 44 -5.06 24.01 13.06
N VAL A 45 -3.77 24.04 12.71
CA VAL A 45 -2.71 23.24 13.33
C VAL A 45 -1.76 24.16 14.10
N PRO A 46 -1.92 24.30 15.43
CA PRO A 46 -1.13 25.25 16.23
C PRO A 46 0.38 25.04 16.12
N ALA A 47 0.83 23.78 16.10
CA ALA A 47 2.25 23.42 15.98
C ALA A 47 2.90 23.92 14.68
N ARG A 48 2.12 24.28 13.65
CA ARG A 48 2.58 24.79 12.37
C ARG A 48 2.12 26.22 12.09
N ALA A 49 1.33 26.79 12.98
CA ALA A 49 0.67 28.09 12.81
C ALA A 49 0.00 28.24 11.43
N SER A 50 -0.66 27.18 10.94
CA SER A 50 -1.24 27.12 9.60
C SER A 50 -2.47 26.23 9.54
N TYR A 51 -3.28 26.44 8.50
CA TYR A 51 -4.43 25.59 8.21
C TYR A 51 -4.02 24.38 7.35
N THR A 52 -4.67 23.26 7.62
CA THR A 52 -4.70 22.06 6.78
C THR A 52 -6.11 21.92 6.20
N TYR A 53 -6.22 21.74 4.90
CA TYR A 53 -7.47 21.59 4.17
C TYR A 53 -7.75 20.10 3.98
N VAL A 54 -8.98 19.67 4.25
CA VAL A 54 -9.38 18.25 4.13
C VAL A 54 -10.46 18.15 3.07
N ILE A 55 -10.26 17.26 2.09
CA ILE A 55 -11.07 17.15 0.88
C ILE A 55 -11.53 15.72 0.68
N HIS A 56 -12.84 15.53 0.48
CA HIS A 56 -13.47 14.21 0.33
C HIS A 56 -14.18 13.99 -1.01
N HIS A 57 -14.39 15.04 -1.84
CA HIS A 57 -15.12 14.92 -3.10
C HIS A 57 -14.21 14.38 -4.22
N PRO A 58 -14.66 13.36 -5.03
CA PRO A 58 -13.86 12.75 -6.09
C PRO A 58 -13.33 13.74 -7.15
N ASP A 59 -14.09 14.77 -7.48
CA ASP A 59 -13.67 15.77 -8.48
C ASP A 59 -12.51 16.62 -7.99
N ASP A 60 -12.53 17.03 -6.71
CA ASP A 60 -11.44 17.78 -6.11
C ASP A 60 -10.19 16.91 -5.93
N VAL A 61 -10.38 15.65 -5.54
CA VAL A 61 -9.30 14.66 -5.47
C VAL A 61 -8.68 14.44 -6.86
N LYS A 62 -9.52 14.31 -7.92
CA LYS A 62 -9.07 14.27 -9.31
C LYS A 62 -8.29 15.53 -9.69
N ARG A 63 -8.76 16.72 -9.29
CA ARG A 63 -8.07 17.98 -9.54
C ARG A 63 -6.67 17.98 -8.94
N VAL A 64 -6.55 17.61 -7.65
CA VAL A 64 -5.29 17.58 -6.91
C VAL A 64 -4.30 16.57 -7.49
N LEU A 65 -4.76 15.35 -7.81
CA LEU A 65 -3.88 14.25 -8.20
C LEU A 65 -3.60 14.17 -9.70
N VAL A 66 -4.49 14.68 -10.54
CA VAL A 66 -4.42 14.54 -12.00
C VAL A 66 -4.47 15.89 -12.70
N GLY A 67 -5.58 16.64 -12.54
CA GLY A 67 -5.87 17.83 -13.35
C GLY A 67 -4.89 18.98 -13.12
N ASN A 68 -4.52 19.23 -11.88
CA ASN A 68 -3.60 20.29 -11.47
C ASN A 68 -2.39 19.75 -10.67
N HIS A 69 -2.01 18.47 -10.89
CA HIS A 69 -0.97 17.80 -10.13
C HIS A 69 0.38 18.54 -10.07
N LYS A 70 0.70 19.38 -11.05
CA LYS A 70 1.93 20.18 -11.08
C LYS A 70 1.96 21.27 -9.99
N ASN A 71 0.79 21.69 -9.51
CA ASN A 71 0.65 22.62 -8.40
C ASN A 71 0.78 21.97 -7.03
N TYR A 72 1.04 20.66 -6.97
CA TYR A 72 1.04 19.90 -5.73
C TYR A 72 2.31 19.09 -5.56
N ILE A 73 2.98 19.28 -4.43
CA ILE A 73 4.06 18.44 -3.97
C ILE A 73 3.60 17.56 -2.80
N LYS A 74 4.44 16.64 -2.36
CA LYS A 74 4.17 15.83 -1.17
C LYS A 74 3.97 16.73 0.05
N GLY A 75 2.93 16.41 0.82
CA GLY A 75 2.55 17.20 2.00
C GLY A 75 3.12 16.65 3.30
N VAL A 76 2.49 17.08 4.38
CA VAL A 76 2.83 16.73 5.75
C VAL A 76 2.82 15.20 5.98
N GLY A 77 3.69 14.74 6.89
CA GLY A 77 3.82 13.32 7.28
C GLY A 77 4.94 12.58 6.54
N LEU A 78 5.25 12.95 5.28
CA LEU A 78 6.31 12.29 4.52
C LEU A 78 7.73 12.71 4.90
N ASP A 79 7.91 13.79 5.62
CA ASP A 79 9.23 14.22 6.08
C ASP A 79 9.86 13.20 7.04
N ARG A 80 9.05 12.56 7.90
CA ARG A 80 9.52 11.48 8.78
C ARG A 80 9.92 10.23 8.00
N VAL A 81 9.16 9.88 6.98
CA VAL A 81 9.46 8.77 6.08
C VAL A 81 10.76 9.03 5.32
N ARG A 82 11.00 10.26 4.89
CA ARG A 82 12.23 10.67 4.20
C ARG A 82 13.49 10.51 5.05
N ILE A 83 13.40 10.67 6.38
CA ILE A 83 14.53 10.45 7.29
C ILE A 83 15.02 9.00 7.21
N LEU A 84 14.12 8.03 7.03
CA LEU A 84 14.44 6.61 6.94
C LEU A 84 14.78 6.19 5.50
N LEU A 85 13.94 6.57 4.53
CA LEU A 85 14.00 6.08 3.15
C LEU A 85 14.84 6.98 2.21
N GLY A 86 15.38 8.10 2.70
CA GLY A 86 16.12 9.03 1.86
C GLY A 86 15.26 9.66 0.78
N LYS A 87 15.77 9.72 -0.46
CA LYS A 87 15.14 10.35 -1.63
C LYS A 87 14.72 9.34 -2.69
N GLY A 88 14.15 8.19 -2.29
CA GLY A 88 13.55 7.24 -3.22
C GLY A 88 12.23 7.75 -3.84
N ASN A 89 11.68 7.03 -4.81
CA ASN A 89 10.49 7.39 -5.59
C ASN A 89 9.27 7.78 -4.75
N MET A 90 9.15 7.23 -3.53
CA MET A 90 8.07 7.57 -2.61
C MET A 90 8.19 8.99 -2.02
N THR A 91 9.42 9.47 -1.80
CA THR A 91 9.70 10.72 -1.05
C THR A 91 10.30 11.83 -1.90
N SER A 92 10.85 11.51 -3.07
CA SER A 92 11.47 12.47 -3.99
C SER A 92 10.43 13.34 -4.72
N GLU A 93 10.86 14.50 -5.21
CA GLU A 93 10.04 15.50 -5.89
C GLU A 93 10.72 16.04 -7.15
N GLY A 94 9.94 16.75 -7.97
CA GLY A 94 10.41 17.48 -9.15
C GLY A 94 11.09 16.57 -10.19
N GLU A 95 12.20 17.06 -10.74
CA GLU A 95 12.93 16.36 -11.81
C GLU A 95 13.61 15.09 -11.31
N LEU A 96 14.06 15.06 -10.04
CA LEU A 96 14.63 13.85 -9.45
C LEU A 96 13.59 12.71 -9.47
N TRP A 97 12.38 12.98 -8.99
CA TRP A 97 11.31 12.00 -9.01
C TRP A 97 10.96 11.54 -10.44
N LYS A 98 10.86 12.47 -11.38
CA LYS A 98 10.53 12.12 -12.76
C LYS A 98 11.57 11.16 -13.36
N ARG A 99 12.84 11.47 -13.14
CA ARG A 99 13.95 10.62 -13.60
C ARG A 99 13.88 9.23 -12.96
N GLN A 100 13.81 9.15 -11.64
CA GLN A 100 13.70 7.88 -10.91
C GLN A 100 12.48 7.08 -11.39
N ARG A 101 11.30 7.71 -11.48
CA ARG A 101 10.08 7.07 -11.96
C ARG A 101 10.23 6.50 -13.37
N TYR A 102 10.88 7.23 -14.27
CA TYR A 102 11.15 6.79 -15.63
C TYR A 102 12.09 5.58 -15.67
N MET A 103 13.13 5.58 -14.86
CA MET A 103 14.08 4.48 -14.77
C MET A 103 13.48 3.20 -14.20
N MET A 104 12.55 3.33 -13.25
CA MET A 104 11.94 2.20 -12.56
C MET A 104 10.73 1.62 -13.30
N GLN A 105 9.91 2.45 -13.92
CA GLN A 105 8.58 2.06 -14.46
C GLN A 105 8.61 0.86 -15.41
N PRO A 106 9.61 0.68 -16.32
CA PRO A 106 9.66 -0.49 -17.20
C PRO A 106 9.70 -1.83 -16.45
N TYR A 107 10.32 -1.86 -15.27
CA TYR A 107 10.47 -3.07 -14.45
C TYR A 107 9.21 -3.46 -13.67
N PHE A 108 8.25 -2.55 -13.57
CA PHE A 108 6.92 -2.80 -13.01
C PHE A 108 5.85 -3.03 -14.08
N HIS A 109 6.29 -3.20 -15.33
CA HIS A 109 5.36 -3.56 -16.40
C HIS A 109 4.88 -5.00 -16.22
N ARG A 110 3.61 -5.26 -16.54
CA ARG A 110 2.94 -6.55 -16.42
C ARG A 110 3.78 -7.75 -16.91
N ARG A 111 4.47 -7.60 -18.05
CA ARG A 111 5.32 -8.64 -18.63
C ARG A 111 6.46 -9.05 -17.68
N VAL A 112 7.10 -8.09 -17.02
CA VAL A 112 8.19 -8.34 -16.06
C VAL A 112 7.65 -8.98 -14.78
N ILE A 113 6.50 -8.49 -14.29
CA ILE A 113 5.86 -9.03 -13.08
C ILE A 113 5.50 -10.51 -13.25
N THR A 114 5.08 -10.92 -14.45
CA THR A 114 4.77 -12.32 -14.76
C THR A 114 5.94 -13.27 -14.50
N GLU A 115 7.17 -12.82 -14.71
CA GLU A 115 8.38 -13.62 -14.48
C GLU A 115 8.63 -13.91 -12.97
N PHE A 116 8.02 -13.14 -12.07
CA PHE A 116 8.09 -13.40 -10.62
C PHE A 116 7.09 -14.45 -10.13
N ALA A 117 6.27 -15.05 -11.01
CA ALA A 117 5.26 -16.05 -10.63
C ALA A 117 5.83 -17.19 -9.79
N ALA A 118 6.95 -17.78 -10.21
CA ALA A 118 7.59 -18.88 -9.49
C ALA A 118 8.09 -18.45 -8.10
N VAL A 119 8.62 -17.23 -7.98
CA VAL A 119 9.13 -16.66 -6.72
C VAL A 119 7.99 -16.47 -5.73
N ILE A 120 6.89 -15.85 -6.17
CA ILE A 120 5.69 -15.60 -5.35
C ILE A 120 5.02 -16.92 -4.95
N ALA A 121 4.88 -17.86 -5.90
CA ALA A 121 4.30 -19.17 -5.64
C ALA A 121 5.12 -19.96 -4.62
N ALA A 122 6.44 -19.99 -4.76
CA ALA A 122 7.34 -20.69 -3.84
C ALA A 122 7.32 -20.10 -2.42
N ALA A 123 7.21 -18.77 -2.28
CA ALA A 123 7.04 -18.14 -0.97
C ALA A 123 5.73 -18.58 -0.30
N ASN A 124 4.63 -18.64 -1.06
CA ASN A 124 3.35 -19.12 -0.57
C ASN A 124 3.38 -20.63 -0.20
N GLU A 125 4.11 -21.49 -0.93
CA GLU A 125 4.23 -22.90 -0.57
C GLU A 125 4.97 -23.07 0.76
N ARG A 126 6.11 -22.40 0.96
CA ARG A 126 6.83 -22.43 2.25
C ARG A 126 5.97 -21.90 3.40
N PHE A 127 5.17 -20.88 3.14
CA PHE A 127 4.20 -20.35 4.08
C PHE A 127 3.16 -21.42 4.47
N ILE A 128 2.59 -22.13 3.51
CA ILE A 128 1.59 -23.16 3.72
C ILE A 128 2.19 -24.36 4.49
N GLU A 129 3.43 -24.77 4.17
CA GLU A 129 4.15 -25.84 4.90
C GLU A 129 4.28 -25.52 6.40
N ARG A 130 4.58 -24.24 6.75
CA ARG A 130 4.59 -23.82 8.16
C ARG A 130 3.21 -23.94 8.80
N TRP A 131 2.17 -23.57 8.09
CA TRP A 131 0.79 -23.67 8.58
C TRP A 131 0.33 -25.09 8.77
N GLU A 132 0.78 -26.03 7.93
CA GLU A 132 0.51 -27.47 8.12
C GLU A 132 1.04 -27.98 9.44
N ALA A 133 2.22 -27.55 9.84
CA ALA A 133 2.79 -27.90 11.14
C ALA A 133 1.97 -27.30 12.32
N LEU A 134 1.52 -26.05 12.20
CA LEU A 134 0.71 -25.38 13.23
C LEU A 134 -0.68 -26.02 13.38
N THR A 135 -1.34 -26.31 12.26
CA THR A 135 -2.68 -26.92 12.24
C THR A 135 -2.69 -28.34 12.81
N ALA A 136 -1.63 -29.11 12.61
CA ALA A 136 -1.51 -30.47 13.19
C ALA A 136 -1.62 -30.45 14.72
N HIS A 137 -1.31 -29.34 15.37
CA HIS A 137 -1.38 -29.17 16.83
C HIS A 137 -2.59 -28.33 17.28
N GLY A 138 -3.51 -27.97 16.39
CA GLY A 138 -4.71 -27.18 16.71
C GLY A 138 -4.39 -25.76 17.20
N GLN A 139 -3.23 -25.21 16.85
CA GLN A 139 -2.80 -23.89 17.27
C GLN A 139 -3.51 -22.78 16.49
N LEU A 140 -3.77 -21.66 17.16
CA LEU A 140 -4.18 -20.44 16.49
C LEU A 140 -2.97 -19.80 15.81
N VAL A 141 -3.19 -19.23 14.63
CA VAL A 141 -2.17 -18.44 13.95
C VAL A 141 -2.36 -16.96 14.20
N ASN A 142 -1.29 -16.23 14.42
CA ASN A 142 -1.29 -14.78 14.40
C ASN A 142 -1.23 -14.32 12.94
N LEU A 143 -2.39 -14.10 12.34
CA LEU A 143 -2.48 -13.74 10.93
C LEU A 143 -1.69 -12.46 10.60
N THR A 144 -1.67 -11.49 11.51
CA THR A 144 -0.98 -10.21 11.30
C THR A 144 0.52 -10.41 11.10
N ASP A 145 1.16 -11.23 11.95
CA ASP A 145 2.58 -11.54 11.82
C ASP A 145 2.84 -12.41 10.58
N GLU A 146 1.98 -13.41 10.34
CA GLU A 146 2.10 -14.31 9.20
C GLU A 146 2.01 -13.59 7.85
N MET A 147 1.07 -12.64 7.70
CA MET A 147 0.98 -11.83 6.47
C MET A 147 2.19 -10.91 6.32
N SER A 148 2.68 -10.36 7.42
CA SER A 148 3.86 -9.51 7.44
C SER A 148 5.11 -10.29 7.03
N GLU A 149 5.34 -11.49 7.57
CA GLU A 149 6.49 -12.33 7.21
C GLU A 149 6.43 -12.79 5.75
N LEU A 150 5.27 -13.23 5.27
CA LEU A 150 5.09 -13.68 3.89
C LEU A 150 5.37 -12.55 2.89
N THR A 151 4.78 -11.38 3.09
CA THR A 151 4.96 -10.27 2.15
C THR A 151 6.37 -9.70 2.19
N LEU A 152 7.02 -9.71 3.35
CA LEU A 152 8.44 -9.38 3.44
C LEU A 152 9.29 -10.39 2.65
N GLU A 153 9.03 -11.69 2.77
CA GLU A 153 9.75 -12.71 2.01
C GLU A 153 9.54 -12.52 0.49
N MET A 154 8.30 -12.30 0.03
CA MET A 154 8.00 -12.09 -1.39
C MET A 154 8.76 -10.88 -1.95
N VAL A 155 8.69 -9.72 -1.28
CA VAL A 155 9.36 -8.50 -1.76
C VAL A 155 10.89 -8.63 -1.71
N LEU A 156 11.46 -9.25 -0.68
CA LEU A 156 12.92 -9.43 -0.59
C LEU A 156 13.44 -10.37 -1.68
N ARG A 157 12.71 -11.45 -1.97
CA ARG A 157 13.07 -12.36 -3.06
C ARG A 157 12.92 -11.73 -4.44
N ALA A 158 11.92 -10.88 -4.64
CA ALA A 158 11.78 -10.12 -5.87
C ALA A 158 12.92 -9.09 -6.05
N ILE A 159 13.45 -8.53 -4.95
CA ILE A 159 14.52 -7.53 -5.00
C ILE A 159 15.91 -8.17 -5.09
N PHE A 160 16.18 -9.21 -4.30
CA PHE A 160 17.53 -9.75 -4.11
C PHE A 160 17.73 -11.15 -4.72
N GLY A 161 16.66 -11.80 -5.20
CA GLY A 161 16.76 -13.14 -5.75
C GLY A 161 17.44 -14.13 -4.78
N THR A 162 18.45 -14.85 -5.28
CA THR A 162 19.22 -15.83 -4.51
C THR A 162 20.18 -15.22 -3.49
N ASP A 163 20.48 -13.92 -3.59
CA ASP A 163 21.33 -13.24 -2.60
C ASP A 163 20.70 -13.22 -1.21
N LEU A 164 19.36 -13.24 -1.14
CA LEU A 164 18.66 -13.31 0.13
C LEU A 164 19.05 -14.55 0.93
N ASP A 165 19.14 -15.71 0.28
CA ASP A 165 19.51 -16.98 0.95
C ASP A 165 20.95 -16.93 1.44
N ARG A 166 21.88 -16.41 0.61
CA ARG A 166 23.28 -16.20 0.97
C ARG A 166 23.43 -15.31 2.19
N LEU A 167 22.73 -14.17 2.19
CA LEU A 167 22.74 -13.22 3.33
C LEU A 167 22.18 -13.84 4.60
N THR A 168 21.05 -14.54 4.49
CA THR A 168 20.41 -15.21 5.62
C THR A 168 21.32 -16.26 6.23
N GLN A 169 22.01 -17.02 5.40
CA GLN A 169 22.99 -18.02 5.87
C GLN A 169 24.21 -17.38 6.54
N GLN A 170 24.77 -16.31 5.94
CA GLN A 170 25.96 -15.62 6.46
C GLN A 170 25.69 -14.92 7.80
N LEU A 171 24.49 -14.39 8.00
CA LEU A 171 24.12 -13.61 9.18
C LEU A 171 23.38 -14.45 10.25
N GLY A 172 23.09 -15.73 9.96
CA GLY A 172 22.37 -16.62 10.88
C GLY A 172 20.88 -16.29 11.03
N GLY A 173 20.29 -15.53 10.08
CA GLY A 173 18.89 -15.13 10.05
C GLY A 173 18.63 -14.02 9.04
N ASN A 174 17.36 -13.77 8.75
CA ASN A 174 16.98 -12.71 7.82
C ASN A 174 17.22 -11.32 8.45
N PRO A 175 18.17 -10.50 7.94
CA PRO A 175 18.50 -9.21 8.53
C PRO A 175 17.38 -8.16 8.40
N PHE A 176 16.42 -8.41 7.52
CA PHE A 176 15.29 -7.50 7.26
C PHE A 176 14.11 -7.72 8.21
N GLU A 177 14.12 -8.77 9.06
CA GLU A 177 13.06 -9.01 10.06
C GLU A 177 12.89 -7.86 11.07
N VAL A 178 13.86 -6.99 11.20
CA VAL A 178 13.73 -5.75 11.98
C VAL A 178 12.54 -4.90 11.54
N ILE A 179 12.14 -5.02 10.26
CA ILE A 179 11.03 -4.25 9.69
C ILE A 179 9.67 -4.79 10.20
N THR A 180 9.57 -6.10 10.45
CA THR A 180 8.34 -6.77 10.90
C THR A 180 8.22 -6.84 12.41
N LYS A 181 9.32 -7.11 13.12
CA LYS A 181 9.31 -7.45 14.56
C LYS A 181 9.28 -6.23 15.49
N GLU A 182 9.60 -5.02 15.01
CA GLU A 182 9.63 -3.83 15.84
C GLU A 182 8.44 -2.91 15.54
N SER A 183 7.40 -3.01 16.33
CA SER A 183 6.22 -2.14 16.27
C SER A 183 6.50 -0.71 16.73
N GLY A 184 7.50 -0.51 17.60
CA GLY A 184 7.91 0.82 18.09
C GLY A 184 8.94 1.45 17.17
N ARG A 185 8.55 2.45 16.38
CA ARG A 185 9.45 3.24 15.50
C ARG A 185 10.27 4.26 16.31
N ASN A 186 11.05 3.76 17.24
CA ASN A 186 11.91 4.53 18.14
C ASN A 186 13.33 4.70 17.58
N LEU A 187 14.22 5.31 18.38
CA LEU A 187 15.63 5.49 18.02
C LEU A 187 16.33 4.14 17.72
N GLN A 188 15.98 3.09 18.44
CA GLN A 188 16.54 1.75 18.24
C GLN A 188 16.19 1.18 16.85
N PHE A 189 14.93 1.33 16.44
CA PHE A 189 14.49 1.01 15.08
C PHE A 189 15.29 1.81 14.04
N ALA A 190 15.48 3.11 14.24
CA ALA A 190 16.25 3.95 13.32
C ALA A 190 17.72 3.50 13.18
N PHE A 191 18.35 3.05 14.27
CA PHE A 191 19.71 2.49 14.23
C PHE A 191 19.76 1.15 13.46
N LYS A 192 18.83 0.25 13.72
CA LYS A 192 18.74 -1.03 13.03
C LYS A 192 18.41 -0.85 11.54
N PHE A 193 17.48 0.07 11.23
CA PHE A 193 17.18 0.42 9.85
C PHE A 193 18.40 0.98 9.11
N ARG A 194 19.23 1.76 9.78
CA ARG A 194 20.50 2.28 9.23
C ARG A 194 21.50 1.16 8.89
N SER A 195 21.47 0.02 9.59
CA SER A 195 22.29 -1.14 9.23
C SER A 195 21.86 -1.78 7.92
N LEU A 196 20.56 -1.74 7.56
CA LEU A 196 20.06 -2.21 6.28
C LEU A 196 20.62 -1.40 5.10
N THR A 197 20.81 -0.08 5.29
CA THR A 197 21.46 0.77 4.27
C THR A 197 22.87 0.28 3.94
N LYS A 198 23.65 -0.10 4.96
CA LYS A 198 25.01 -0.62 4.79
C LYS A 198 24.99 -2.01 4.13
N LEU A 199 24.01 -2.84 4.48
CA LEU A 199 23.84 -4.15 3.91
C LEU A 199 23.53 -4.06 2.41
N VAL A 200 22.58 -3.21 2.02
CA VAL A 200 22.21 -2.97 0.62
C VAL A 200 23.40 -2.41 -0.16
N ALA A 201 24.14 -1.46 0.42
CA ALA A 201 25.36 -0.93 -0.20
C ALA A 201 26.42 -2.02 -0.43
N GLY A 202 26.61 -2.92 0.54
CA GLY A 202 27.52 -4.06 0.40
C GLY A 202 27.13 -5.01 -0.72
N LEU A 203 25.83 -5.32 -0.85
CA LEU A 203 25.31 -6.13 -1.96
C LEU A 203 25.51 -5.48 -3.34
N ILE A 204 25.25 -4.18 -3.44
CA ILE A 204 25.48 -3.43 -4.69
C ILE A 204 26.95 -3.48 -5.06
N ALA A 205 27.86 -3.23 -4.11
CA ALA A 205 29.30 -3.28 -4.35
C ALA A 205 29.75 -4.68 -4.80
N GLN A 206 29.26 -5.74 -4.16
CA GLN A 206 29.54 -7.12 -4.49
C GLN A 206 29.08 -7.45 -5.92
N ARG A 207 27.83 -7.16 -6.27
CA ARG A 207 27.27 -7.43 -7.62
C ARG A 207 28.01 -6.69 -8.73
N ARG A 208 28.61 -5.54 -8.46
CA ARG A 208 29.45 -4.82 -9.44
C ARG A 208 30.75 -5.55 -9.76
N THR A 209 31.22 -6.43 -8.88
CA THR A 209 32.43 -7.23 -9.08
C THR A 209 32.16 -8.64 -9.58
N GLU A 210 30.93 -9.12 -9.45
CA GLU A 210 30.50 -10.44 -9.91
C GLU A 210 30.12 -10.37 -11.41
N ALA A 211 30.53 -11.38 -12.16
CA ALA A 211 30.06 -11.56 -13.53
C ALA A 211 28.73 -12.33 -13.51
N GLY A 212 27.70 -11.81 -14.13
CA GLY A 212 26.39 -12.47 -14.27
C GLY A 212 25.23 -11.51 -14.39
N GLU A 213 24.17 -11.97 -15.03
CA GLU A 213 22.89 -11.24 -15.06
C GLU A 213 22.00 -11.76 -13.93
N HIS A 214 21.45 -10.83 -13.15
CA HIS A 214 20.51 -11.13 -12.09
C HIS A 214 19.11 -10.71 -12.52
N PHE A 215 18.19 -11.66 -12.62
CA PHE A 215 16.80 -11.37 -12.88
C PHE A 215 16.06 -11.11 -11.57
N ASP A 216 16.27 -9.93 -11.00
CA ASP A 216 15.59 -9.39 -9.83
C ASP A 216 15.60 -7.86 -9.89
N TYR A 217 14.81 -7.20 -9.01
CA TYR A 217 14.69 -5.74 -9.05
C TYR A 217 16.03 -5.02 -8.81
N LEU A 218 16.92 -5.53 -7.97
CA LEU A 218 18.22 -4.92 -7.75
C LEU A 218 19.06 -4.96 -9.04
N GLY A 219 19.13 -6.10 -9.72
CA GLY A 219 19.83 -6.24 -11.00
C GLY A 219 19.26 -5.31 -12.08
N MET A 220 17.92 -5.27 -12.18
CA MET A 220 17.23 -4.38 -13.12
C MET A 220 17.52 -2.91 -12.85
N LEU A 221 17.49 -2.46 -11.58
CA LEU A 221 17.79 -1.08 -11.22
C LEU A 221 19.26 -0.72 -11.43
N MET A 222 20.19 -1.64 -11.19
CA MET A 222 21.62 -1.46 -11.52
C MET A 222 21.84 -1.33 -13.02
N GLY A 223 21.05 -2.05 -13.83
CA GLY A 223 21.05 -1.97 -15.29
C GLY A 223 20.34 -0.75 -15.86
N ALA A 224 19.47 -0.08 -15.08
CA ALA A 224 18.69 1.06 -15.55
C ALA A 224 19.56 2.24 -15.96
N ARG A 225 19.15 2.91 -17.04
CA ARG A 225 19.86 4.10 -17.58
C ARG A 225 18.88 5.26 -17.70
N ASP A 226 19.34 6.42 -17.32
CA ASP A 226 18.62 7.67 -17.58
C ASP A 226 18.48 7.89 -19.08
N LYS A 227 17.28 8.21 -19.55
CA LYS A 227 16.98 8.32 -20.98
C LYS A 227 17.67 9.51 -21.65
N ASP A 228 17.95 10.57 -20.88
CA ASP A 228 18.46 11.82 -21.41
C ASP A 228 20.00 11.87 -21.34
N SER A 229 20.60 11.36 -20.25
CA SER A 229 22.04 11.34 -20.05
C SER A 229 22.71 9.99 -20.40
N GLY A 230 21.96 8.88 -20.44
CA GLY A 230 22.50 7.53 -20.56
C GLY A 230 23.19 7.00 -19.30
N GLU A 231 23.27 7.80 -18.24
CA GLU A 231 23.97 7.46 -17.02
C GLU A 231 23.17 6.48 -16.14
N PRO A 232 23.86 5.60 -15.38
CA PRO A 232 23.21 4.74 -14.40
C PRO A 232 22.65 5.54 -13.22
N MET A 233 21.77 4.91 -12.44
CA MET A 233 21.32 5.48 -11.18
C MET A 233 22.51 5.61 -10.21
N PRO A 234 22.74 6.80 -9.60
CA PRO A 234 23.76 6.97 -8.58
C PRO A 234 23.55 6.01 -7.41
N GLU A 235 24.63 5.49 -6.84
CA GLU A 235 24.56 4.47 -5.77
C GLU A 235 23.68 4.86 -4.61
N ARG A 236 23.75 6.11 -4.16
CA ARG A 236 22.91 6.60 -3.09
C ARG A 236 21.42 6.53 -3.42
N GLU A 237 21.07 6.90 -4.64
CA GLU A 237 19.69 6.82 -5.11
C GLU A 237 19.22 5.38 -5.24
N LEU A 238 20.08 4.50 -5.77
CA LEU A 238 19.80 3.06 -5.88
C LEU A 238 19.50 2.45 -4.50
N ILE A 239 20.29 2.78 -3.47
CA ILE A 239 20.03 2.34 -2.09
C ILE A 239 18.70 2.87 -1.58
N ASP A 240 18.43 4.16 -1.77
CA ASP A 240 17.18 4.79 -1.34
C ASP A 240 15.96 4.16 -2.04
N GLU A 241 16.07 3.78 -3.33
CA GLU A 241 15.01 3.07 -4.06
C GLU A 241 14.81 1.64 -3.56
N VAL A 242 15.87 0.89 -3.34
CA VAL A 242 15.77 -0.48 -2.80
C VAL A 242 15.09 -0.48 -1.44
N LEU A 243 15.49 0.41 -0.52
CA LEU A 243 14.84 0.55 0.79
C LEU A 243 13.38 1.00 0.66
N THR A 244 13.09 1.87 -0.31
CA THR A 244 11.71 2.30 -0.61
C THR A 244 10.87 1.12 -1.08
N LEU A 245 11.38 0.27 -1.99
CA LEU A 245 10.67 -0.90 -2.48
C LEU A 245 10.39 -1.92 -1.37
N ILE A 246 11.37 -2.18 -0.50
CA ILE A 246 11.19 -3.09 0.64
C ILE A 246 10.04 -2.61 1.53
N VAL A 247 10.08 -1.36 1.98
CA VAL A 247 9.07 -0.83 2.92
C VAL A 247 7.70 -0.69 2.26
N ALA A 248 7.64 -0.17 1.03
CA ALA A 248 6.37 0.06 0.34
C ALA A 248 5.69 -1.24 -0.12
N GLY A 249 6.45 -2.25 -0.53
CA GLY A 249 5.91 -3.53 -1.02
C GLY A 249 5.49 -4.48 0.10
N HIS A 250 6.08 -4.35 1.29
CA HIS A 250 5.82 -5.24 2.42
C HIS A 250 4.54 -4.87 3.18
N GLU A 251 4.54 -3.76 3.92
CA GLU A 251 3.47 -3.44 4.89
C GLU A 251 2.09 -3.23 4.24
N THR A 252 2.05 -2.69 3.04
CA THR A 252 0.78 -2.39 2.36
C THR A 252 0.07 -3.67 1.89
N THR A 253 0.80 -4.61 1.30
CA THR A 253 0.27 -5.90 0.85
C THR A 253 -0.12 -6.75 2.07
N ALA A 254 0.69 -6.76 3.13
CA ALA A 254 0.38 -7.44 4.40
C ALA A 254 -0.94 -6.95 5.00
N SER A 255 -1.11 -5.63 5.09
CA SER A 255 -2.35 -5.03 5.59
C SER A 255 -3.55 -5.39 4.71
N GLY A 256 -3.42 -5.30 3.38
CA GLY A 256 -4.47 -5.69 2.45
C GLY A 256 -4.92 -7.14 2.62
N LEU A 257 -3.98 -8.08 2.75
CA LEU A 257 -4.26 -9.51 2.99
C LEU A 257 -4.88 -9.74 4.38
N ASN A 258 -4.35 -9.07 5.41
CA ASN A 258 -4.86 -9.16 6.78
C ASN A 258 -6.34 -8.78 6.85
N TRP A 259 -6.72 -7.65 6.25
CA TRP A 259 -8.10 -7.20 6.17
C TRP A 259 -8.97 -8.09 5.29
N THR A 260 -8.44 -8.60 4.19
CA THR A 260 -9.17 -9.51 3.28
C THR A 260 -9.58 -10.79 4.03
N TRP A 261 -8.64 -11.45 4.73
CA TRP A 261 -8.95 -12.64 5.51
C TRP A 261 -9.89 -12.37 6.69
N TYR A 262 -9.72 -11.24 7.37
CA TYR A 262 -10.66 -10.83 8.41
C TYR A 262 -12.08 -10.73 7.85
N LEU A 263 -12.28 -10.00 6.75
CA LEU A 263 -13.59 -9.83 6.12
C LEU A 263 -14.17 -11.15 5.64
N LEU A 264 -13.39 -12.02 5.02
CA LEU A 264 -13.83 -13.35 4.62
C LEU A 264 -14.30 -14.18 5.81
N SER A 265 -13.61 -14.11 6.94
CA SER A 265 -13.99 -14.83 8.17
C SER A 265 -15.32 -14.34 8.77
N GLN A 266 -15.68 -13.07 8.56
CA GLN A 266 -16.93 -12.47 9.03
C GLN A 266 -18.11 -12.66 8.04
N HIS A 267 -17.83 -13.10 6.78
CA HIS A 267 -18.82 -13.23 5.72
C HIS A 267 -18.75 -14.62 5.07
N PRO A 268 -19.25 -15.68 5.74
CA PRO A 268 -19.13 -17.06 5.28
C PRO A 268 -19.67 -17.31 3.86
N GLN A 269 -20.73 -16.60 3.45
CA GLN A 269 -21.29 -16.70 2.10
C GLN A 269 -20.35 -16.17 1.02
N VAL A 270 -19.61 -15.08 1.31
CA VAL A 270 -18.60 -14.53 0.41
C VAL A 270 -17.40 -15.49 0.33
N ALA A 271 -16.95 -16.00 1.49
CA ALA A 271 -15.89 -16.98 1.54
C ALA A 271 -16.23 -18.26 0.75
N ALA A 272 -17.44 -18.79 0.90
CA ALA A 272 -17.88 -19.98 0.17
C ALA A 272 -17.88 -19.76 -1.36
N ARG A 273 -18.28 -18.58 -1.83
CA ARG A 273 -18.25 -18.25 -3.26
C ARG A 273 -16.83 -18.10 -3.79
N LEU A 274 -15.92 -17.49 -3.00
CA LEU A 274 -14.50 -17.39 -3.33
C LEU A 274 -13.88 -18.79 -3.45
N HIS A 275 -14.12 -19.67 -2.47
CA HIS A 275 -13.65 -21.06 -2.52
C HIS A 275 -14.17 -21.78 -3.74
N ALA A 276 -15.47 -21.65 -4.07
CA ALA A 276 -16.06 -22.28 -5.25
C ALA A 276 -15.42 -21.81 -6.58
N GLU A 277 -15.11 -20.52 -6.73
CA GLU A 277 -14.37 -20.00 -7.88
C GLU A 277 -12.98 -20.61 -7.98
N ILE A 278 -12.25 -20.63 -6.85
CA ILE A 278 -10.88 -21.17 -6.81
C ILE A 278 -10.86 -22.67 -7.08
N ASP A 279 -11.82 -23.45 -6.54
CA ASP A 279 -11.92 -24.90 -6.76
C ASP A 279 -12.27 -25.24 -8.21
N ALA A 280 -13.07 -24.41 -8.88
CA ALA A 280 -13.38 -24.56 -10.30
C ALA A 280 -12.18 -24.28 -11.22
N THR A 281 -11.14 -23.62 -10.71
CA THR A 281 -9.93 -23.29 -11.48
C THR A 281 -8.95 -24.46 -11.41
N ALA A 282 -8.31 -24.82 -12.54
CA ALA A 282 -7.30 -25.88 -12.55
C ALA A 282 -6.15 -25.59 -11.60
N ALA A 283 -5.72 -26.62 -10.84
CA ALA A 283 -4.61 -26.46 -9.91
C ALA A 283 -3.29 -26.30 -10.68
N GLN A 284 -2.57 -25.22 -10.39
CA GLN A 284 -1.26 -24.93 -10.97
C GLN A 284 -0.23 -24.67 -9.86
N ALA A 285 1.01 -25.13 -10.08
CA ALA A 285 2.08 -24.92 -9.14
C ALA A 285 2.49 -23.44 -9.04
N ALA A 286 2.63 -22.77 -10.20
CA ALA A 286 2.96 -21.35 -10.29
C ALA A 286 2.10 -20.70 -11.39
N PRO A 287 0.81 -20.40 -11.09
CA PRO A 287 -0.08 -19.78 -12.06
C PRO A 287 0.44 -18.41 -12.47
N GLN A 288 0.37 -18.12 -13.76
CA GLN A 288 0.79 -16.84 -14.31
C GLN A 288 -0.22 -15.73 -13.98
N LEU A 289 0.18 -14.48 -14.12
CA LEU A 289 -0.71 -13.34 -13.91
C LEU A 289 -2.00 -13.44 -14.76
N ALA A 290 -1.88 -13.92 -16.00
CA ALA A 290 -3.04 -14.12 -16.88
C ALA A 290 -4.02 -15.17 -16.35
N ASP A 291 -3.55 -16.23 -15.69
CA ASP A 291 -4.41 -17.24 -15.05
C ASP A 291 -5.17 -16.64 -13.86
N MET A 292 -4.52 -15.74 -13.12
CA MET A 292 -5.13 -15.06 -11.98
C MET A 292 -6.23 -14.08 -12.38
N GLU A 293 -6.20 -13.56 -13.59
CA GLU A 293 -7.27 -12.68 -14.11
C GLU A 293 -8.60 -13.39 -14.31
N GLY A 294 -8.57 -14.72 -14.44
CA GLY A 294 -9.79 -15.55 -14.45
C GLY A 294 -10.52 -15.59 -13.09
N LEU A 295 -9.83 -15.25 -12.00
CA LEU A 295 -10.39 -15.21 -10.63
C LEU A 295 -11.13 -13.87 -10.40
N SER A 296 -12.20 -13.66 -11.15
CA SER A 296 -12.92 -12.37 -11.18
C SER A 296 -13.59 -12.05 -9.85
N TYR A 297 -14.18 -13.03 -9.18
CA TYR A 297 -14.82 -12.83 -7.88
C TYR A 297 -13.80 -12.64 -6.76
N THR A 298 -12.71 -13.43 -6.77
CA THR A 298 -11.60 -13.24 -5.85
C THR A 298 -11.00 -11.84 -5.99
N ARG A 299 -10.90 -11.31 -7.20
CA ARG A 299 -10.49 -9.92 -7.45
C ARG A 299 -11.49 -8.93 -6.86
N GLN A 300 -12.79 -9.12 -7.03
CA GLN A 300 -13.83 -8.26 -6.42
C GLN A 300 -13.73 -8.27 -4.87
N VAL A 301 -13.42 -9.42 -4.28
CA VAL A 301 -13.18 -9.54 -2.82
C VAL A 301 -12.00 -8.67 -2.38
N ILE A 302 -10.89 -8.71 -3.12
CA ILE A 302 -9.72 -7.86 -2.83
C ILE A 302 -10.07 -6.38 -2.97
N ASP A 303 -10.72 -6.00 -4.08
CA ASP A 303 -11.07 -4.61 -4.34
C ASP A 303 -12.01 -4.05 -3.26
N GLU A 304 -12.99 -4.85 -2.79
CA GLU A 304 -13.88 -4.44 -1.71
C GLU A 304 -13.16 -4.38 -0.35
N ALA A 305 -12.22 -5.28 -0.08
CA ALA A 305 -11.39 -5.20 1.11
C ALA A 305 -10.51 -3.93 1.11
N LEU A 306 -9.88 -3.62 -0.02
CA LEU A 306 -9.09 -2.40 -0.20
C LEU A 306 -9.94 -1.13 -0.18
N ARG A 307 -11.23 -1.20 -0.55
CA ARG A 307 -12.17 -0.10 -0.38
C ARG A 307 -12.45 0.18 1.09
N LEU A 308 -12.82 -0.87 1.84
CA LEU A 308 -13.16 -0.73 3.26
C LEU A 308 -11.93 -0.42 4.11
N TYR A 309 -10.80 -1.04 3.84
CA TYR A 309 -9.57 -0.89 4.62
C TYR A 309 -8.37 -0.62 3.72
N PRO A 310 -8.32 0.56 3.06
CA PRO A 310 -7.19 0.91 2.21
C PRO A 310 -5.93 1.06 3.06
N PRO A 311 -4.85 0.30 2.78
CA PRO A 311 -3.59 0.47 3.51
C PRO A 311 -3.08 1.92 3.44
N GLY A 312 -3.11 2.52 2.25
CA GLY A 312 -2.85 3.95 2.05
C GLY A 312 -4.11 4.79 2.32
N TRP A 313 -4.53 4.87 3.56
CA TRP A 313 -5.80 5.46 3.99
C TRP A 313 -5.90 6.98 3.83
N LEU A 314 -4.75 7.66 3.68
CA LEU A 314 -4.63 9.11 3.60
C LEU A 314 -3.53 9.50 2.61
N LEU A 315 -3.84 10.43 1.71
CA LEU A 315 -2.83 11.11 0.90
C LEU A 315 -2.66 12.55 1.37
N SER A 316 -1.43 13.02 1.41
CA SER A 316 -1.10 14.39 1.77
C SER A 316 -0.42 15.10 0.60
N ARG A 317 -0.82 16.34 0.35
CA ARG A 317 -0.23 17.24 -0.64
C ARG A 317 -0.01 18.62 -0.03
N ARG A 318 0.83 19.42 -0.69
CA ARG A 318 1.00 20.84 -0.39
C ARG A 318 0.95 21.62 -1.70
N THR A 319 0.15 22.70 -1.71
CA THR A 319 0.03 23.61 -2.86
C THR A 319 1.33 24.39 -3.04
N LEU A 320 1.71 24.63 -4.29
CA LEU A 320 2.77 25.59 -4.66
C LEU A 320 2.19 26.98 -4.87
N GLU A 321 1.08 27.07 -5.61
CA GLU A 321 0.34 28.28 -5.91
C GLU A 321 -1.09 28.16 -5.37
N PRO A 322 -1.84 29.27 -5.24
CA PRO A 322 -3.24 29.19 -4.83
C PRO A 322 -4.07 28.32 -5.76
N ASP A 323 -5.09 27.65 -5.22
CA ASP A 323 -6.04 26.83 -5.97
C ASP A 323 -7.47 26.99 -5.44
N VAL A 324 -8.44 26.35 -6.10
CA VAL A 324 -9.84 26.30 -5.67
C VAL A 324 -10.25 24.84 -5.52
N LEU A 325 -10.66 24.43 -4.31
CA LEU A 325 -11.12 23.08 -3.98
C LEU A 325 -12.47 23.15 -3.27
N GLY A 326 -13.43 22.34 -3.69
CA GLY A 326 -14.79 22.37 -3.15
C GLY A 326 -15.51 23.73 -3.33
N GLY A 327 -15.06 24.54 -4.27
CA GLY A 327 -15.52 25.92 -4.46
C GLY A 327 -14.90 26.94 -3.51
N TYR A 328 -13.93 26.57 -2.68
CA TYR A 328 -13.24 27.42 -1.71
C TYR A 328 -11.81 27.75 -2.15
N ALA A 329 -11.34 28.94 -1.79
CA ALA A 329 -9.96 29.34 -2.02
C ALA A 329 -9.01 28.58 -1.06
N VAL A 330 -7.96 28.01 -1.63
CA VAL A 330 -6.87 27.37 -0.91
C VAL A 330 -5.59 28.12 -1.23
N PRO A 331 -4.90 28.71 -0.25
CA PRO A 331 -3.70 29.52 -0.49
C PRO A 331 -2.51 28.69 -0.95
N ALA A 332 -1.45 29.34 -1.42
CA ALA A 332 -0.15 28.73 -1.64
C ALA A 332 0.43 28.19 -0.33
N ASN A 333 1.25 27.16 -0.42
CA ASN A 333 1.89 26.47 0.71
C ASN A 333 0.94 25.82 1.73
N ALA A 334 -0.35 25.67 1.38
CA ALA A 334 -1.33 24.99 2.23
C ALA A 334 -1.19 23.47 2.15
N ASN A 335 -1.30 22.78 3.29
CA ASN A 335 -1.43 21.34 3.32
C ASN A 335 -2.86 20.92 2.94
N VAL A 336 -2.97 19.91 2.08
CA VAL A 336 -4.23 19.32 1.61
C VAL A 336 -4.20 17.84 1.92
N LEU A 337 -5.18 17.36 2.68
CA LEU A 337 -5.37 15.95 3.02
C LEU A 337 -6.51 15.37 2.19
N LEU A 338 -6.29 14.17 1.67
CA LEU A 338 -7.24 13.40 0.89
C LEU A 338 -7.43 12.05 1.61
N PRO A 339 -8.38 11.93 2.55
CA PRO A 339 -8.62 10.71 3.31
C PRO A 339 -9.31 9.67 2.44
N LEU A 340 -8.56 8.74 1.86
CA LEU A 340 -9.10 7.67 1.00
C LEU A 340 -10.06 6.76 1.77
N TYR A 341 -9.82 6.54 3.07
CA TYR A 341 -10.73 5.79 3.93
C TYR A 341 -12.15 6.36 3.91
N LEU A 342 -12.29 7.70 3.99
CA LEU A 342 -13.57 8.38 3.95
C LEU A 342 -14.12 8.52 2.54
N LEU A 343 -13.27 8.80 1.56
CA LEU A 343 -13.66 8.84 0.15
C LEU A 343 -14.26 7.51 -0.31
N HIS A 344 -13.66 6.40 0.09
CA HIS A 344 -14.14 5.05 -0.23
C HIS A 344 -15.42 4.65 0.52
N ARG A 345 -15.88 5.48 1.45
CA ARG A 345 -17.11 5.31 2.23
C ARG A 345 -18.11 6.44 2.03
N HIS A 346 -17.83 7.36 1.12
CA HIS A 346 -18.64 8.54 0.91
C HIS A 346 -20.10 8.17 0.53
N PRO A 347 -21.12 8.57 1.31
CA PRO A 347 -22.48 8.06 1.17
C PRO A 347 -23.16 8.43 -0.15
N HIS A 348 -22.74 9.51 -0.83
CA HIS A 348 -23.27 9.88 -2.15
C HIS A 348 -22.74 9.00 -3.29
N PHE A 349 -21.58 8.34 -3.11
CA PHE A 349 -20.93 7.56 -4.16
C PHE A 349 -20.95 6.06 -3.90
N TRP A 350 -21.27 5.66 -2.67
CA TRP A 350 -21.28 4.27 -2.25
C TRP A 350 -22.60 3.90 -1.58
N LYS A 351 -23.36 3.02 -2.22
CA LYS A 351 -24.56 2.43 -1.62
C LYS A 351 -24.13 1.48 -0.51
N GLU A 352 -24.78 1.58 0.66
CA GLU A 352 -24.42 0.78 1.85
C GLU A 352 -22.88 0.78 2.10
N PRO A 353 -22.28 1.97 2.38
CA PRO A 353 -20.82 2.13 2.35
C PRO A 353 -20.06 1.25 3.33
N GLU A 354 -20.67 0.86 4.45
CA GLU A 354 -20.02 0.00 5.45
C GLU A 354 -20.20 -1.51 5.19
N ARG A 355 -21.06 -1.88 4.25
CA ARG A 355 -21.30 -3.28 3.93
C ARG A 355 -20.16 -3.84 3.07
N PHE A 356 -19.62 -5.01 3.47
CA PHE A 356 -18.74 -5.79 2.64
C PHE A 356 -19.53 -6.49 1.53
N TRP A 357 -19.44 -5.97 0.32
CA TRP A 357 -20.22 -6.42 -0.83
C TRP A 357 -19.34 -6.43 -2.09
N PRO A 358 -18.60 -7.53 -2.34
CA PRO A 358 -17.66 -7.66 -3.46
C PRO A 358 -18.28 -7.40 -4.84
N GLU A 359 -19.55 -7.81 -5.04
CA GLU A 359 -20.26 -7.68 -6.31
C GLU A 359 -20.42 -6.22 -6.78
N ARG A 360 -20.24 -5.22 -5.89
CA ARG A 360 -20.19 -3.83 -6.34
C ARG A 360 -19.04 -3.52 -7.31
N PHE A 361 -18.03 -4.40 -7.37
CA PHE A 361 -16.93 -4.34 -8.32
C PHE A 361 -17.14 -5.21 -9.57
N ALA A 362 -18.31 -5.84 -9.71
CA ALA A 362 -18.66 -6.51 -10.94
C ALA A 362 -18.82 -5.51 -12.10
N PRO A 363 -18.52 -5.91 -13.35
CA PRO A 363 -18.54 -5.00 -14.50
C PRO A 363 -19.86 -4.24 -14.68
N GLU A 364 -20.99 -4.86 -14.35
CA GLU A 364 -22.33 -4.25 -14.43
C GLU A 364 -22.53 -3.06 -13.49
N HIS A 365 -21.76 -2.96 -12.40
CA HIS A 365 -21.83 -1.88 -11.41
C HIS A 365 -20.74 -0.82 -11.60
N GLU A 366 -19.85 -0.97 -12.58
CA GLU A 366 -18.72 -0.05 -12.77
C GLU A 366 -19.19 1.39 -13.05
N ALA A 367 -20.25 1.56 -13.82
CA ALA A 367 -20.82 2.86 -14.19
C ALA A 367 -21.55 3.57 -13.03
N GLU A 368 -21.87 2.87 -11.94
CA GLU A 368 -22.63 3.40 -10.81
C GLU A 368 -21.80 4.33 -9.90
N ARG A 369 -20.47 4.32 -10.05
CA ARG A 369 -19.58 5.13 -9.23
C ARG A 369 -18.64 6.02 -10.05
N PRO A 370 -18.33 7.24 -9.59
CA PRO A 370 -17.29 8.06 -10.20
C PRO A 370 -15.94 7.36 -10.11
N ARG A 371 -15.17 7.42 -11.20
CA ARG A 371 -13.84 6.76 -11.30
C ARG A 371 -12.91 7.10 -10.13
N PHE A 372 -12.95 8.33 -9.62
CA PHE A 372 -12.08 8.80 -8.55
C PHE A 372 -12.69 8.64 -7.14
N ALA A 373 -13.83 7.96 -7.02
CA ALA A 373 -14.36 7.52 -5.72
C ALA A 373 -13.65 6.28 -5.17
N TYR A 374 -12.92 5.53 -6.03
CA TYR A 374 -12.13 4.36 -5.64
C TYR A 374 -10.70 4.49 -6.16
N MET A 375 -9.72 4.58 -5.26
CA MET A 375 -8.31 4.81 -5.60
C MET A 375 -7.37 4.23 -4.54
N PRO A 376 -7.39 2.93 -4.23
CA PRO A 376 -6.55 2.34 -3.18
C PRO A 376 -5.05 2.45 -3.50
N PHE A 377 -4.71 2.64 -4.78
CA PHE A 377 -3.34 2.83 -5.29
C PHE A 377 -3.04 4.29 -5.69
N ALA A 378 -3.83 5.25 -5.18
CA ALA A 378 -3.79 6.66 -5.59
C ALA A 378 -4.13 6.86 -7.08
N ALA A 379 -3.78 8.03 -7.65
CA ALA A 379 -4.05 8.35 -9.05
C ALA A 379 -3.02 9.35 -9.61
N GLY A 380 -3.07 9.55 -10.95
CA GLY A 380 -2.23 10.51 -11.66
C GLY A 380 -0.77 10.06 -11.79
N PRO A 381 0.15 10.98 -12.04
CA PRO A 381 1.56 10.64 -12.25
C PRO A 381 2.23 9.94 -11.06
N ARG A 382 1.69 10.16 -9.85
CA ARG A 382 2.16 9.54 -8.59
C ARG A 382 1.39 8.28 -8.21
N HIS A 383 0.64 7.71 -9.14
CA HIS A 383 -0.02 6.39 -8.98
C HIS A 383 0.99 5.31 -8.57
N CYS A 384 0.55 4.36 -7.74
CA CYS A 384 1.40 3.30 -7.22
C CYS A 384 2.08 2.52 -8.36
N ILE A 385 3.41 2.45 -8.32
CA ILE A 385 4.17 1.71 -9.33
C ILE A 385 4.00 0.20 -9.17
N GLY A 386 3.77 -0.27 -7.93
CA GLY A 386 3.66 -1.68 -7.56
C GLY A 386 2.24 -2.25 -7.60
N GLU A 387 1.22 -1.51 -8.09
CA GLU A 387 -0.18 -1.98 -8.07
C GLU A 387 -0.35 -3.38 -8.66
N THR A 388 0.17 -3.60 -9.88
CA THR A 388 0.03 -4.91 -10.55
C THR A 388 0.71 -6.03 -9.75
N LEU A 389 1.88 -5.77 -9.17
CA LEU A 389 2.59 -6.75 -8.36
C LEU A 389 1.82 -7.05 -7.07
N ALA A 390 1.39 -6.04 -6.35
CA ALA A 390 0.65 -6.21 -5.09
C ALA A 390 -0.66 -6.99 -5.30
N LEU A 391 -1.41 -6.68 -6.34
CA LEU A 391 -2.64 -7.41 -6.68
C LEU A 391 -2.35 -8.85 -7.07
N TYR A 392 -1.26 -9.09 -7.79
CA TYR A 392 -0.84 -10.45 -8.14
C TYR A 392 -0.42 -11.25 -6.92
N GLU A 393 0.34 -10.67 -6.01
CA GLU A 393 0.70 -11.27 -4.73
C GLU A 393 -0.53 -11.65 -3.89
N MET A 394 -1.50 -10.72 -3.79
CA MET A 394 -2.75 -10.96 -3.06
C MET A 394 -3.60 -12.07 -3.71
N LEU A 395 -3.77 -12.04 -5.03
CA LEU A 395 -4.51 -13.07 -5.77
C LEU A 395 -3.83 -14.44 -5.63
N MET A 396 -2.51 -14.52 -5.80
CA MET A 396 -1.74 -15.75 -5.65
C MET A 396 -1.89 -16.34 -4.24
N HIS A 397 -1.79 -15.48 -3.23
CA HIS A 397 -1.96 -15.90 -1.84
C HIS A 397 -3.35 -16.49 -1.59
N LEU A 398 -4.42 -15.78 -1.96
CA LEU A 398 -5.78 -16.28 -1.79
C LEU A 398 -6.00 -17.57 -2.57
N TYR A 399 -5.54 -17.65 -3.82
CA TYR A 399 -5.61 -18.84 -4.65
C TYR A 399 -4.94 -20.06 -4.01
N LYS A 400 -3.75 -19.89 -3.43
CA LYS A 400 -2.97 -20.98 -2.82
C LYS A 400 -3.55 -21.41 -1.48
N VAL A 401 -3.88 -20.45 -0.62
CA VAL A 401 -4.33 -20.73 0.75
C VAL A 401 -5.77 -21.21 0.79
N ALA A 402 -6.69 -20.59 0.04
CA ALA A 402 -8.10 -21.00 0.05
C ALA A 402 -8.35 -22.39 -0.56
N ARG A 403 -7.42 -22.95 -1.32
CA ARG A 403 -7.47 -24.35 -1.75
C ARG A 403 -7.23 -25.36 -0.63
N ARG A 404 -6.69 -24.92 0.50
CA ARG A 404 -6.24 -25.80 1.57
C ARG A 404 -6.86 -25.48 2.91
N TYR A 405 -7.24 -24.22 3.12
CA TYR A 405 -7.69 -23.74 4.42
C TYR A 405 -8.90 -22.83 4.32
N ARG A 406 -9.76 -22.97 5.31
CA ARG A 406 -10.73 -21.98 5.73
C ARG A 406 -10.22 -21.31 7.00
N LEU A 407 -10.34 -19.99 7.08
CA LEU A 407 -9.89 -19.21 8.22
C LEU A 407 -11.10 -18.69 9.01
N THR A 408 -11.10 -18.91 10.31
CA THR A 408 -12.11 -18.42 11.23
C THR A 408 -11.45 -17.49 12.24
N TYR A 409 -11.89 -16.24 12.31
CA TYR A 409 -11.40 -15.26 13.28
C TYR A 409 -11.76 -15.66 14.70
N VAL A 410 -10.79 -15.62 15.60
CA VAL A 410 -10.95 -15.91 17.04
C VAL A 410 -10.62 -14.62 17.80
N PRO A 411 -11.63 -13.82 18.20
CA PRO A 411 -11.39 -12.56 18.88
C PRO A 411 -10.84 -12.80 20.28
N ASP A 412 -9.70 -12.19 20.58
CA ASP A 412 -9.12 -12.10 21.94
C ASP A 412 -9.18 -10.66 22.48
N LYS A 413 -9.28 -9.67 21.59
CA LYS A 413 -9.42 -8.26 21.90
C LYS A 413 -10.42 -7.59 20.95
N PRO A 414 -10.97 -6.42 21.33
CA PRO A 414 -11.78 -5.62 20.41
C PRO A 414 -10.99 -5.29 19.12
N LEU A 415 -11.69 -5.31 17.99
CA LEU A 415 -11.10 -4.85 16.74
C LEU A 415 -10.99 -3.34 16.78
N GLU A 416 -9.78 -2.84 16.79
CA GLU A 416 -9.47 -1.42 16.74
C GLU A 416 -8.58 -1.11 15.54
N LEU A 417 -8.85 0.03 14.88
CA LEU A 417 -8.03 0.53 13.81
C LEU A 417 -6.79 1.25 14.37
N GLU A 418 -5.68 1.12 13.66
CA GLU A 418 -4.49 1.91 13.87
C GLU A 418 -4.12 2.61 12.57
N ALA A 419 -4.41 3.89 12.50
CA ALA A 419 -4.19 4.73 11.32
C ALA A 419 -2.89 5.52 11.46
N GLN A 420 -1.78 4.92 11.08
CA GLN A 420 -0.45 5.54 11.05
C GLN A 420 -0.01 5.77 9.60
N ILE A 421 1.18 5.30 9.19
CA ILE A 421 1.60 5.33 7.77
C ILE A 421 0.66 4.48 6.93
N ASN A 422 0.31 3.30 7.46
CA ASN A 422 -0.69 2.39 6.89
C ASN A 422 -1.85 2.21 7.85
N LEU A 423 -3.02 1.89 7.32
CA LEU A 423 -4.19 1.47 8.10
C LEU A 423 -4.05 -0.01 8.45
N ARG A 424 -3.93 -0.32 9.72
CA ARG A 424 -3.80 -1.70 10.22
C ARG A 424 -4.67 -1.94 11.44
N THR A 425 -4.71 -3.17 11.93
CA THR A 425 -5.30 -3.48 13.23
C THR A 425 -4.34 -3.10 14.35
N ARG A 426 -4.85 -2.52 15.44
CA ARG A 426 -4.05 -2.17 16.62
C ARG A 426 -3.54 -3.42 17.34
N HIS A 427 -4.35 -4.48 17.32
CA HIS A 427 -4.02 -5.77 17.91
C HIS A 427 -3.91 -6.84 16.82
N PRO A 428 -3.08 -7.85 17.02
CA PRO A 428 -2.98 -8.98 16.09
C PRO A 428 -4.33 -9.66 15.87
N LEU A 429 -4.56 -10.15 14.66
CA LEU A 429 -5.73 -10.98 14.34
C LEU A 429 -5.34 -12.45 14.51
N HIS A 430 -6.01 -13.16 15.43
CA HIS A 430 -5.82 -14.60 15.60
C HIS A 430 -6.86 -15.37 14.80
N MET A 431 -6.40 -16.35 14.03
CA MET A 431 -7.25 -17.20 13.20
C MET A 431 -7.09 -18.68 13.56
N ARG A 432 -8.22 -19.38 13.54
CA ARG A 432 -8.22 -20.84 13.50
C ARG A 432 -8.19 -21.28 12.04
N LEU A 433 -7.29 -22.20 11.74
CA LEU A 433 -7.18 -22.82 10.43
C LEU A 433 -7.95 -24.14 10.43
N GLU A 434 -8.83 -24.29 9.46
CA GLU A 434 -9.55 -25.54 9.20
C GLU A 434 -9.20 -26.00 7.78
N ARG A 435 -8.87 -27.29 7.62
CA ARG A 435 -8.61 -27.83 6.27
C ARG A 435 -9.90 -27.77 5.45
N TRP A 436 -9.75 -27.30 4.23
CA TRP A 436 -10.82 -27.24 3.24
C TRP A 436 -10.97 -28.58 2.55
#